data_d9e571b1982d1eaa7157da0ffaeeac63
#
_entry.id   d9e571b1982d1eaa7157da0ffaeeac63
#
_cell.length_a   1.000
_cell.length_b   1.000
_cell.length_c   1.000
_cell.angle_alpha   90.00
_cell.angle_beta   90.00
_cell.angle_gamma   90.00
#
_symmetry.space_group_name_H-M   'P 1'
#
loop_
_entity.id
_entity.type
_entity.pdbx_description
1 polymer ?
#
loop_
_entity_poly.entity_id
_entity_poly.type
_entity_poly.pdbx_seq_one_letter_code
_entity_poly.pdbx_strand_id
1 'polypeptide(L)'
;MYLFHNVLYKDIINIEAMTIPKNKIVCITGESGGGKTTLLKLLNKMISPDSGEILYHDSPLEALDSIDLRRQVVMLPQNPAIYNGSIRDNLLIGLKFSEKPMVNDDKLKSSLISARLDKVLDDSVDNLSGGEKQRLALARVLLLNPDVFLLDEPSASLDKETEKIIIENLVIQCRK
;
A
#
# COMPACT_ATOMS: atom_id res chain seq x y z
N MET A 1 -3.75 -11.24 -10.30
CA MET A 1 -4.94 -11.97 -9.79
C MET A 1 -4.53 -12.76 -8.58
N TYR A 2 -5.37 -12.78 -7.53
CA TYR A 2 -5.19 -13.69 -6.40
C TYR A 2 -6.32 -14.70 -6.37
N LEU A 3 -5.98 -15.94 -6.01
CA LEU A 3 -6.94 -17.03 -5.76
C LEU A 3 -6.68 -17.59 -4.37
N PHE A 4 -7.73 -17.82 -3.60
CA PHE A 4 -7.68 -18.39 -2.27
C PHE A 4 -8.38 -19.74 -2.27
N HIS A 5 -7.77 -20.74 -1.68
CA HIS A 5 -8.28 -22.10 -1.55
C HIS A 5 -8.15 -22.57 -0.10
N ASN A 6 -9.28 -22.71 0.61
CA ASN A 6 -9.37 -23.20 1.99
C ASN A 6 -8.39 -22.51 2.96
N VAL A 7 -8.24 -21.19 2.83
CA VAL A 7 -7.26 -20.42 3.61
C VAL A 7 -7.78 -20.17 5.01
N LEU A 8 -7.01 -20.65 6.00
CA LEU A 8 -7.22 -20.38 7.41
C LEU A 8 -6.04 -19.60 7.98
N TYR A 9 -6.32 -18.63 8.83
CA TYR A 9 -5.31 -17.95 9.63
C TYR A 9 -5.88 -17.62 11.00
N LYS A 10 -5.44 -18.34 12.03
CA LYS A 10 -5.95 -18.27 13.39
C LYS A 10 -7.48 -18.35 13.38
N ASP A 11 -8.14 -17.74 14.35
CA ASP A 11 -9.61 -17.59 14.35
C ASP A 11 -10.09 -16.32 13.63
N ILE A 12 -9.22 -15.72 12.77
CA ILE A 12 -9.45 -14.41 12.16
C ILE A 12 -9.88 -14.54 10.69
N ILE A 13 -9.24 -15.41 9.93
CA ILE A 13 -9.51 -15.61 8.50
C ILE A 13 -9.93 -17.07 8.27
N ASN A 14 -11.09 -17.23 7.64
CA ASN A 14 -11.59 -18.50 7.14
C ASN A 14 -12.23 -18.24 5.76
N ILE A 15 -11.51 -18.61 4.70
CA ILE A 15 -11.91 -18.37 3.31
C ILE A 15 -11.83 -19.69 2.55
N GLU A 16 -12.99 -20.29 2.27
CA GLU A 16 -13.06 -21.52 1.47
C GLU A 16 -12.57 -21.27 0.03
N ALA A 17 -13.10 -20.23 -0.63
CA ALA A 17 -12.70 -19.82 -1.96
C ALA A 17 -12.95 -18.32 -2.15
N MET A 18 -11.96 -17.61 -2.69
CA MET A 18 -12.10 -16.19 -3.05
C MET A 18 -11.20 -15.87 -4.23
N THR A 19 -11.67 -14.97 -5.10
CA THR A 19 -10.89 -14.43 -6.20
C THR A 19 -10.79 -12.92 -6.09
N ILE A 20 -9.56 -12.38 -6.13
CA ILE A 20 -9.31 -10.95 -6.32
C ILE A 20 -8.87 -10.78 -7.78
N PRO A 21 -9.71 -10.18 -8.64
CA PRO A 21 -9.45 -10.12 -10.06
C PRO A 21 -8.29 -9.17 -10.40
N LYS A 22 -7.63 -9.44 -11.53
CA LYS A 22 -6.57 -8.57 -12.09
C LYS A 22 -7.19 -7.26 -12.61
N ASN A 23 -6.45 -6.16 -12.52
CA ASN A 23 -6.80 -4.85 -13.07
C ASN A 23 -8.15 -4.32 -12.57
N LYS A 24 -8.46 -4.57 -11.31
CA LYS A 24 -9.67 -4.08 -10.64
C LYS A 24 -9.32 -3.40 -9.33
N ILE A 25 -10.16 -2.44 -8.95
CA ILE A 25 -10.17 -1.91 -7.59
C ILE A 25 -11.17 -2.73 -6.81
N VAL A 26 -10.70 -3.33 -5.73
CA VAL A 26 -11.50 -4.17 -4.83
C VAL A 26 -11.55 -3.48 -3.47
N CYS A 27 -12.75 -3.26 -2.96
CA CYS A 27 -12.96 -2.70 -1.63
C CYS A 27 -13.34 -3.83 -0.66
N ILE A 28 -12.57 -3.93 0.44
CA ILE A 28 -12.84 -4.87 1.53
C ILE A 28 -13.54 -4.11 2.65
N THR A 29 -14.78 -4.47 2.92
CA THR A 29 -15.60 -3.84 3.97
C THR A 29 -15.89 -4.82 5.10
N GLY A 30 -16.14 -4.31 6.29
CA GLY A 30 -16.47 -5.12 7.47
C GLY A 30 -16.18 -4.37 8.75
N GLU A 31 -16.61 -4.92 9.87
CA GLU A 31 -16.44 -4.34 11.21
C GLU A 31 -14.96 -4.15 11.59
N SER A 32 -14.71 -3.27 12.56
CA SER A 32 -13.37 -3.13 13.15
C SER A 32 -12.97 -4.45 13.81
N GLY A 33 -11.73 -4.88 13.59
CA GLY A 33 -11.27 -6.19 14.06
C GLY A 33 -11.66 -7.39 13.18
N GLY A 34 -12.47 -7.21 12.13
CA GLY A 34 -12.93 -8.28 11.23
C GLY A 34 -11.86 -8.82 10.25
N GLY A 35 -10.56 -8.67 10.54
CA GLY A 35 -9.48 -9.32 9.77
C GLY A 35 -9.05 -8.60 8.49
N LYS A 36 -9.56 -7.40 8.16
CA LYS A 36 -9.21 -6.67 6.93
C LYS A 36 -7.70 -6.46 6.77
N THR A 37 -7.04 -5.91 7.76
CA THR A 37 -5.57 -5.74 7.80
C THR A 37 -4.84 -7.07 7.72
N THR A 38 -5.37 -8.12 8.35
CA THR A 38 -4.80 -9.48 8.31
C THR A 38 -4.84 -10.03 6.89
N LEU A 39 -5.97 -9.86 6.20
CA LEU A 39 -6.09 -10.26 4.80
C LEU A 39 -5.09 -9.52 3.90
N LEU A 40 -4.94 -8.21 4.06
CA LEU A 40 -3.92 -7.44 3.31
C LEU A 40 -2.49 -7.95 3.58
N LYS A 41 -2.17 -8.30 4.83
CA LYS A 41 -0.86 -8.86 5.20
C LYS A 41 -0.60 -10.26 4.63
N LEU A 42 -1.63 -11.07 4.43
CA LEU A 42 -1.53 -12.35 3.72
C LEU A 42 -1.17 -12.12 2.24
N LEU A 43 -1.80 -11.13 1.59
CA LEU A 43 -1.59 -10.85 0.16
C LEU A 43 -0.16 -10.43 -0.20
N ASN A 44 0.58 -9.79 0.71
CA ASN A 44 1.98 -9.41 0.46
C ASN A 44 2.99 -10.25 1.26
N LYS A 45 2.56 -11.41 1.76
CA LYS A 45 3.42 -12.35 2.48
C LYS A 45 4.14 -11.71 3.68
N MET A 46 3.48 -10.77 4.38
CA MET A 46 3.93 -10.31 5.71
C MET A 46 3.62 -11.33 6.80
N ILE A 47 2.60 -12.15 6.57
CA ILE A 47 2.21 -13.31 7.37
C ILE A 47 1.85 -14.45 6.41
N SER A 48 1.99 -15.69 6.86
CA SER A 48 1.57 -16.89 6.11
C SER A 48 0.30 -17.46 6.71
N PRO A 49 -0.59 -18.09 5.90
CA PRO A 49 -1.75 -18.79 6.41
C PRO A 49 -1.34 -20.02 7.24
N ASP A 50 -2.18 -20.43 8.17
CA ASP A 50 -1.97 -21.67 8.95
C ASP A 50 -2.28 -22.91 8.11
N SER A 51 -3.22 -22.80 7.16
CA SER A 51 -3.54 -23.83 6.16
C SER A 51 -4.19 -23.23 4.93
N GLY A 52 -4.32 -24.06 3.87
CA GLY A 52 -4.83 -23.63 2.58
C GLY A 52 -3.75 -23.01 1.70
N GLU A 53 -4.16 -22.46 0.57
CA GLU A 53 -3.24 -21.93 -0.42
C GLU A 53 -3.72 -20.57 -0.96
N ILE A 54 -2.78 -19.66 -1.18
CA ILE A 54 -3.00 -18.41 -1.89
C ILE A 54 -2.14 -18.45 -3.14
N LEU A 55 -2.77 -18.26 -4.31
CA LEU A 55 -2.04 -18.12 -5.57
C LEU A 55 -1.97 -16.64 -5.96
N TYR A 56 -0.81 -16.22 -6.45
CA TYR A 56 -0.60 -14.92 -7.10
C TYR A 56 -0.10 -15.14 -8.52
N HIS A 57 -0.85 -14.70 -9.53
CA HIS A 57 -0.56 -14.96 -10.95
C HIS A 57 -0.32 -16.45 -11.22
N ASP A 58 -1.21 -17.30 -10.70
CA ASP A 58 -1.21 -18.78 -10.86
C ASP A 58 -0.01 -19.50 -10.19
N SER A 59 0.83 -18.76 -9.45
CA SER A 59 1.93 -19.33 -8.66
C SER A 59 1.60 -19.32 -7.17
N PRO A 60 1.91 -20.38 -6.42
CA PRO A 60 1.75 -20.39 -4.98
C PRO A 60 2.50 -19.23 -4.33
N LEU A 61 1.79 -18.41 -3.54
CA LEU A 61 2.38 -17.24 -2.89
C LEU A 61 3.56 -17.63 -1.98
N GLU A 62 3.50 -18.80 -1.37
CA GLU A 62 4.57 -19.32 -0.53
C GLU A 62 5.88 -19.59 -1.28
N ALA A 63 5.79 -19.96 -2.54
CA ALA A 63 6.96 -20.24 -3.38
C ALA A 63 7.68 -18.97 -3.86
N LEU A 64 7.01 -17.80 -3.80
CA LEU A 64 7.60 -16.55 -4.25
C LEU A 64 8.59 -15.99 -3.22
N ASP A 65 9.67 -15.35 -3.69
CA ASP A 65 10.54 -14.60 -2.81
C ASP A 65 9.78 -13.42 -2.16
N SER A 66 9.91 -13.27 -0.86
CA SER A 66 9.13 -12.30 -0.09
C SER A 66 9.55 -10.85 -0.36
N ILE A 67 10.81 -10.61 -0.74
CA ILE A 67 11.33 -9.28 -1.04
C ILE A 67 10.83 -8.86 -2.42
N ASP A 68 10.97 -9.72 -3.40
CA ASP A 68 10.54 -9.46 -4.78
C ASP A 68 9.03 -9.28 -4.86
N LEU A 69 8.26 -10.08 -4.11
CA LEU A 69 6.82 -9.90 -4.01
C LEU A 69 6.47 -8.53 -3.44
N ARG A 70 7.09 -8.10 -2.32
CA ARG A 70 6.80 -6.81 -1.68
C ARG A 70 7.27 -5.60 -2.46
N ARG A 71 8.14 -5.76 -3.48
CA ARG A 71 8.47 -4.72 -4.46
C ARG A 71 7.36 -4.51 -5.49
N GLN A 72 6.58 -5.54 -5.77
CA GLN A 72 5.46 -5.54 -6.71
C GLN A 72 4.12 -5.29 -6.02
N VAL A 73 3.96 -5.80 -4.80
CA VAL A 73 2.74 -5.71 -3.98
C VAL A 73 3.03 -4.86 -2.76
N VAL A 74 2.80 -3.55 -2.87
CA VAL A 74 3.15 -2.58 -1.83
C VAL A 74 1.96 -2.28 -0.94
N MET A 75 2.17 -2.39 0.37
CA MET A 75 1.16 -2.06 1.38
C MET A 75 1.40 -0.68 1.99
N LEU A 76 0.35 0.14 2.03
CA LEU A 76 0.24 1.30 2.89
C LEU A 76 -0.56 0.88 4.14
N PRO A 77 0.09 0.71 5.29
CA PRO A 77 -0.62 0.37 6.52
C PRO A 77 -1.33 1.60 7.11
N GLN A 78 -2.28 1.38 7.99
CA GLN A 78 -3.00 2.44 8.71
C GLN A 78 -2.06 3.39 9.45
N ASN A 79 -1.00 2.87 10.07
CA ASN A 79 0.06 3.64 10.73
C ASN A 79 1.39 3.44 9.99
N PRO A 80 1.69 4.26 8.98
CA PRO A 80 2.88 4.09 8.17
C PRO A 80 4.14 4.58 8.89
N ALA A 81 5.27 3.89 8.67
CA ALA A 81 6.56 4.35 9.13
C ALA A 81 7.01 5.62 8.41
N ILE A 82 7.41 6.62 9.19
CA ILE A 82 8.08 7.84 8.73
C ILE A 82 9.51 7.79 9.26
N TYR A 83 10.46 8.02 8.39
CA TYR A 83 11.89 7.99 8.70
C TYR A 83 12.40 9.39 9.01
N ASN A 84 13.32 9.52 9.95
CA ASN A 84 13.94 10.81 10.28
C ASN A 84 14.59 11.44 9.06
N GLY A 85 14.57 12.76 8.98
CA GLY A 85 15.12 13.52 7.87
C GLY A 85 14.08 14.39 7.15
N SER A 86 14.27 14.60 5.88
CA SER A 86 13.40 15.44 5.05
C SER A 86 12.24 14.65 4.40
N ILE A 87 11.30 15.36 3.84
CA ILE A 87 10.26 14.80 2.96
C ILE A 87 10.91 14.10 1.76
N ARG A 88 11.94 14.71 1.16
CA ARG A 88 12.76 14.13 0.08
C ARG A 88 13.30 12.76 0.47
N ASP A 89 13.95 12.67 1.65
CA ASP A 89 14.53 11.41 2.12
C ASP A 89 13.47 10.33 2.25
N ASN A 90 12.29 10.69 2.78
CA ASN A 90 11.17 9.77 2.92
C ASN A 90 10.57 9.28 1.60
N LEU A 91 10.58 10.09 0.56
CA LEU A 91 10.18 9.66 -0.78
C LEU A 91 11.22 8.74 -1.42
N LEU A 92 12.50 9.12 -1.35
CA LEU A 92 13.59 8.38 -1.98
C LEU A 92 13.88 7.04 -1.32
N ILE A 93 13.67 6.90 0.01
CA ILE A 93 13.92 5.64 0.70
C ILE A 93 13.05 4.49 0.18
N GLY A 94 11.83 4.80 -0.29
CA GLY A 94 10.97 3.81 -0.93
C GLY A 94 11.57 3.25 -2.22
N LEU A 95 12.08 4.13 -3.08
CA LEU A 95 12.78 3.74 -4.31
C LEU A 95 14.03 2.93 -4.01
N LYS A 96 14.82 3.35 -3.00
CA LYS A 96 16.03 2.65 -2.59
C LYS A 96 15.75 1.21 -2.12
N PHE A 97 14.76 1.01 -1.27
CA PHE A 97 14.38 -0.33 -0.79
C PHE A 97 13.79 -1.22 -1.89
N SER A 98 13.13 -0.60 -2.87
CA SER A 98 12.58 -1.32 -4.03
C SER A 98 13.58 -1.50 -5.17
N GLU A 99 14.85 -1.06 -5.00
CA GLU A 99 15.91 -1.08 -6.02
C GLU A 99 15.47 -0.42 -7.33
N LYS A 100 14.59 0.58 -7.24
CA LYS A 100 14.13 1.37 -8.39
C LYS A 100 15.07 2.55 -8.65
N PRO A 101 15.19 2.99 -9.91
CA PRO A 101 15.98 4.18 -10.25
C PRO A 101 15.54 5.41 -9.47
N MET A 102 16.50 6.22 -9.04
CA MET A 102 16.20 7.53 -8.44
C MET A 102 15.56 8.44 -9.48
N VAL A 103 14.69 9.32 -9.02
CA VAL A 103 13.93 10.25 -9.86
C VAL A 103 14.31 11.70 -9.57
N ASN A 104 13.99 12.59 -10.49
CA ASN A 104 14.20 14.03 -10.33
C ASN A 104 13.15 14.67 -9.41
N ASP A 105 13.39 15.92 -9.01
CA ASP A 105 12.53 16.68 -8.13
C ASP A 105 11.10 16.87 -8.65
N ASP A 106 10.92 16.99 -9.96
CA ASP A 106 9.60 17.17 -10.57
C ASP A 106 8.71 15.94 -10.30
N LYS A 107 9.29 14.74 -10.37
CA LYS A 107 8.59 13.50 -10.08
C LYS A 107 8.26 13.37 -8.59
N LEU A 108 9.18 13.79 -7.71
CA LEU A 108 8.94 13.85 -6.26
C LEU A 108 7.80 14.82 -5.94
N LYS A 109 7.84 16.04 -6.48
CA LYS A 109 6.78 17.05 -6.30
C LYS A 109 5.43 16.55 -6.84
N SER A 110 5.43 15.90 -8.00
CA SER A 110 4.22 15.31 -8.58
C SER A 110 3.58 14.27 -7.65
N SER A 111 4.39 13.45 -6.95
CA SER A 111 3.86 12.48 -5.98
C SER A 111 3.24 13.16 -4.75
N LEU A 112 3.83 14.27 -4.27
CA LEU A 112 3.26 15.07 -3.18
C LEU A 112 1.90 15.69 -3.58
N ILE A 113 1.82 16.26 -4.78
CA ILE A 113 0.57 16.82 -5.33
C ILE A 113 -0.50 15.73 -5.41
N SER A 114 -0.15 14.54 -5.92
CA SER A 114 -1.08 13.40 -6.02
C SER A 114 -1.62 12.94 -4.67
N ALA A 115 -0.80 13.06 -3.61
CA ALA A 115 -1.18 12.76 -2.23
C ALA A 115 -1.77 13.97 -1.47
N ARG A 116 -1.99 15.11 -2.13
CA ARG A 116 -2.49 16.36 -1.51
C ARG A 116 -1.63 16.83 -0.32
N LEU A 117 -0.33 16.67 -0.42
CA LEU A 117 0.63 17.15 0.57
C LEU A 117 1.34 18.41 0.06
N ASP A 118 0.90 19.56 0.53
CA ASP A 118 1.48 20.86 0.19
C ASP A 118 2.66 21.16 1.14
N LYS A 119 3.83 20.67 0.77
CA LYS A 119 5.09 20.82 1.52
C LYS A 119 6.28 20.91 0.57
N VAL A 120 7.37 21.50 1.06
CA VAL A 120 8.64 21.57 0.33
C VAL A 120 9.45 20.26 0.58
N LEU A 121 10.17 19.82 -0.45
CA LEU A 121 10.93 18.55 -0.38
C LEU A 121 11.95 18.51 0.76
N ASP A 122 12.53 19.65 1.09
CA ASP A 122 13.60 19.74 2.10
C ASP A 122 13.07 20.07 3.50
N ASP A 123 11.74 20.16 3.69
CA ASP A 123 11.12 20.29 5.02
C ASP A 123 11.38 19.07 5.87
N SER A 124 11.65 19.29 7.19
CA SER A 124 11.76 18.20 8.17
C SER A 124 10.41 17.54 8.39
N VAL A 125 10.42 16.20 8.47
CA VAL A 125 9.23 15.40 8.80
C VAL A 125 8.77 15.52 10.25
N ASP A 126 9.61 16.08 11.13
CA ASP A 126 9.30 16.24 12.56
C ASP A 126 8.11 17.17 12.77
N ASN A 127 7.95 18.14 11.87
CA ASN A 127 6.90 19.17 11.91
C ASN A 127 5.59 18.71 11.24
N LEU A 128 5.51 17.47 10.75
CA LEU A 128 4.31 16.96 10.09
C LEU A 128 3.28 16.48 11.11
N SER A 129 2.04 16.89 10.91
CA SER A 129 0.87 16.31 11.61
C SER A 129 0.67 14.83 11.22
N GLY A 130 -0.16 14.12 12.00
CA GLY A 130 -0.47 12.72 11.71
C GLY A 130 -1.04 12.50 10.29
N GLY A 131 -1.97 13.35 9.86
CA GLY A 131 -2.53 13.30 8.51
C GLY A 131 -1.51 13.62 7.42
N GLU A 132 -0.57 14.56 7.65
CA GLU A 132 0.51 14.86 6.72
C GLU A 132 1.50 13.70 6.60
N LYS A 133 1.81 13.03 7.72
CA LYS A 133 2.64 11.81 7.73
C LYS A 133 1.99 10.68 6.91
N GLN A 134 0.68 10.52 7.03
CA GLN A 134 -0.07 9.53 6.24
C GLN A 134 -0.05 9.89 4.75
N ARG A 135 -0.25 11.17 4.38
CA ARG A 135 -0.14 11.63 2.99
C ARG A 135 1.28 11.50 2.43
N LEU A 136 2.32 11.73 3.24
CA LEU A 136 3.71 11.49 2.82
C LEU A 136 3.96 10.01 2.51
N ALA A 137 3.47 9.10 3.36
CA ALA A 137 3.57 7.67 3.10
C ALA A 137 2.79 7.25 1.85
N LEU A 138 1.60 7.83 1.62
CA LEU A 138 0.84 7.63 0.39
C LEU A 138 1.62 8.13 -0.84
N ALA A 139 2.21 9.33 -0.78
CA ALA A 139 3.05 9.86 -1.86
C ALA A 139 4.22 8.92 -2.20
N ARG A 140 4.84 8.30 -1.18
CA ARG A 140 5.88 7.29 -1.34
C ARG A 140 5.37 6.07 -2.10
N VAL A 141 4.20 5.55 -1.74
CA VAL A 141 3.59 4.39 -2.42
C VAL A 141 3.21 4.72 -3.86
N LEU A 142 2.63 5.90 -4.10
CA LEU A 142 2.30 6.38 -5.45
C LEU A 142 3.56 6.53 -6.32
N LEU A 143 4.66 7.04 -5.74
CA LEU A 143 5.94 7.19 -6.42
C LEU A 143 6.53 5.84 -6.84
N LEU A 144 6.38 4.81 -6.02
CA LEU A 144 6.81 3.44 -6.31
C LEU A 144 6.08 2.84 -7.51
N ASN A 145 4.84 3.24 -7.76
CA ASN A 145 4.00 2.71 -8.84
C ASN A 145 4.07 1.17 -8.92
N PRO A 146 3.63 0.45 -7.87
CA PRO A 146 3.66 -1.01 -7.84
C PRO A 146 2.56 -1.63 -8.72
N ASP A 147 2.65 -2.93 -8.98
CA ASP A 147 1.64 -3.68 -9.72
C ASP A 147 0.34 -3.83 -8.91
N VAL A 148 0.47 -3.93 -7.58
CA VAL A 148 -0.66 -4.01 -6.66
C VAL A 148 -0.48 -3.05 -5.50
N PHE A 149 -1.49 -2.21 -5.28
CA PHE A 149 -1.63 -1.35 -4.11
C PHE A 149 -2.51 -2.03 -3.06
N LEU A 150 -1.97 -2.28 -1.88
CA LEU A 150 -2.74 -2.71 -0.71
C LEU A 150 -2.86 -1.52 0.24
N LEU A 151 -4.06 -0.99 0.40
CA LEU A 151 -4.29 0.23 1.16
C LEU A 151 -5.16 -0.09 2.38
N ASP A 152 -4.60 0.07 3.58
CA ASP A 152 -5.28 -0.18 4.84
C ASP A 152 -5.77 1.14 5.43
N GLU A 153 -7.03 1.44 5.27
CA GLU A 153 -7.68 2.68 5.71
C GLU A 153 -6.94 3.96 5.27
N PRO A 154 -6.66 4.14 3.96
CA PRO A 154 -5.79 5.21 3.47
C PRO A 154 -6.34 6.62 3.71
N SER A 155 -7.60 6.74 4.10
CA SER A 155 -8.33 7.98 4.30
C SER A 155 -8.79 8.23 5.73
N ALA A 156 -8.48 7.36 6.69
CA ALA A 156 -9.00 7.42 8.07
C ALA A 156 -8.78 8.76 8.80
N SER A 157 -7.76 9.53 8.41
CA SER A 157 -7.40 10.84 9.02
C SER A 157 -7.73 12.03 8.12
N LEU A 158 -8.50 11.83 7.05
CA LEU A 158 -8.76 12.85 6.04
C LEU A 158 -10.19 13.38 6.13
N ASP A 159 -10.37 14.64 5.76
CA ASP A 159 -11.69 15.18 5.48
C ASP A 159 -12.25 14.56 4.18
N LYS A 160 -13.58 14.60 4.03
CA LYS A 160 -14.27 13.95 2.91
C LYS A 160 -13.87 14.46 1.53
N GLU A 161 -13.48 15.73 1.43
CA GLU A 161 -13.07 16.31 0.14
C GLU A 161 -11.68 15.82 -0.26
N THR A 162 -10.74 15.85 0.67
CA THR A 162 -9.37 15.32 0.47
C THR A 162 -9.40 13.82 0.19
N GLU A 163 -10.21 13.06 0.93
CA GLU A 163 -10.42 11.61 0.69
C GLU A 163 -10.84 11.33 -0.76
N LYS A 164 -11.89 12.03 -1.23
CA LYS A 164 -12.41 11.85 -2.59
C LYS A 164 -11.32 12.09 -3.64
N ILE A 165 -10.57 13.19 -3.53
CA ILE A 165 -9.51 13.53 -4.49
C ILE A 165 -8.39 12.48 -4.48
N ILE A 166 -7.99 12.00 -3.31
CA ILE A 166 -6.96 10.96 -3.18
C ILE A 166 -7.42 9.65 -3.83
N ILE A 167 -8.67 9.23 -3.60
CA ILE A 167 -9.23 8.04 -4.22
C ILE A 167 -9.29 8.19 -5.74
N GLU A 168 -9.72 9.35 -6.26
CA GLU A 168 -9.73 9.64 -7.69
C GLU A 168 -8.31 9.56 -8.30
N ASN A 169 -7.31 10.13 -7.64
CA ASN A 169 -5.90 10.06 -8.07
C ASN A 169 -5.38 8.61 -8.09
N LEU A 170 -5.70 7.82 -7.06
CA LEU A 170 -5.37 6.39 -7.01
C LEU A 170 -6.01 5.62 -8.18
N VAL A 171 -7.31 5.85 -8.43
CA VAL A 171 -8.03 5.22 -9.55
C VAL A 171 -7.37 5.55 -10.88
N ILE A 172 -6.98 6.81 -11.10
CA ILE A 172 -6.30 7.25 -12.33
C ILE A 172 -4.94 6.54 -12.47
N GLN A 173 -4.19 6.41 -11.38
CA GLN A 173 -2.89 5.76 -11.40
C GLN A 173 -2.99 4.25 -11.65
N CYS A 174 -3.98 3.57 -11.06
CA CYS A 174 -4.20 2.13 -11.25
C CYS A 174 -4.72 1.76 -12.67
N ARG A 175 -5.15 2.74 -13.47
CA ARG A 175 -5.64 2.52 -14.84
C ARG A 175 -4.57 2.70 -15.93
N LYS A 176 -3.38 3.14 -15.56
CA LYS A 176 -2.22 3.26 -16.47
C LYS A 176 -1.45 1.96 -16.56
#